data_e72ce40595e3ecd0e1753a12f5769ad7
#
_entry.id   e72ce40595e3ecd0e1753a12f5769ad7
#
_cell.length_a   1.000
_cell.length_b   1.000
_cell.length_c   1.000
_cell.angle_alpha   90.00
_cell.angle_beta   90.00
_cell.angle_gamma   90.00
#
_symmetry.space_group_name_H-M   'P 1'
#
loop_
_entity.id
_entity.type
_entity.pdbx_description
1 polymer ?
#
loop_
_entity_poly.entity_id
_entity_poly.type
_entity_poly.pdbx_seq_one_letter_code
_entity_poly.pdbx_strand_id
1 'polypeptide(L)'
;FTTETITGSWMQNSIIVEKYIGMKVLLINGSPRKEGNTYTALSEAARQLEKNGIEAEILWIGTKAVRGCIACGKCRELGKNRCAFDDDVTNTVIEKMETCDAIILGAPVYYGQPAAQAMALQQRMLYAGGQAFQGKPAAVVTVCRRGGASAAFQTLQMPFQMCNMPIVTSQYWNIAYGRTEGQSAHDTEGMQTMRRLADNMSVMLKMYATGKAEQPEIEPWAPMHFIR
;
A
#
# COMPACT_ATOMS: atom_id res chain seq x y z
N PHE A 1 -33.72 -32.35 29.52
CA PHE A 1 -33.23 -30.98 29.31
C PHE A 1 -31.79 -30.92 29.77
N THR A 2 -30.87 -31.05 28.84
CA THR A 2 -29.43 -31.00 29.05
C THR A 2 -28.94 -29.60 28.73
N THR A 3 -28.36 -28.95 29.71
CA THR A 3 -27.60 -27.70 29.60
C THR A 3 -26.23 -28.01 29.04
N GLU A 4 -26.02 -27.92 27.72
CA GLU A 4 -24.68 -27.91 27.09
C GLU A 4 -24.27 -26.50 26.78
N THR A 5 -23.44 -25.98 27.64
CA THR A 5 -22.14 -25.34 27.46
C THR A 5 -21.96 -24.35 26.29
N ILE A 6 -22.19 -23.07 26.59
CA ILE A 6 -21.76 -21.90 25.79
C ILE A 6 -20.31 -21.47 26.18
N THR A 7 -19.43 -22.35 26.53
CA THR A 7 -18.06 -22.00 26.95
C THR A 7 -16.99 -22.13 25.86
N GLY A 8 -17.29 -22.74 24.71
CA GLY A 8 -16.31 -22.95 23.63
C GLY A 8 -16.09 -21.75 22.69
N SER A 9 -17.07 -20.85 22.57
CA SER A 9 -17.03 -19.75 21.60
C SER A 9 -16.11 -18.58 22.01
N TRP A 10 -16.02 -18.28 23.31
CA TRP A 10 -15.22 -17.14 23.81
C TRP A 10 -13.70 -17.40 23.81
N MET A 11 -13.28 -18.64 24.08
CA MET A 11 -11.85 -19.00 24.02
C MET A 11 -11.32 -19.06 22.58
N GLN A 12 -12.10 -19.53 21.62
CA GLN A 12 -11.70 -19.51 20.22
C GLN A 12 -11.59 -18.09 19.66
N ASN A 13 -12.45 -17.17 20.07
CA ASN A 13 -12.38 -15.77 19.66
C ASN A 13 -11.17 -15.04 20.27
N SER A 14 -10.79 -15.32 21.52
CA SER A 14 -9.59 -14.73 22.16
C SER A 14 -8.29 -15.21 21.51
N ILE A 15 -8.16 -16.50 21.19
CA ILE A 15 -6.99 -17.07 20.51
C ILE A 15 -6.87 -16.51 19.06
N ILE A 16 -8.00 -16.29 18.38
CA ILE A 16 -8.02 -15.70 17.05
C ILE A 16 -7.60 -14.21 17.10
N VAL A 17 -8.05 -13.47 18.11
CA VAL A 17 -7.70 -12.05 18.27
C VAL A 17 -6.21 -11.88 18.60
N GLU A 18 -5.64 -12.70 19.50
CA GLU A 18 -4.20 -12.62 19.84
C GLU A 18 -3.29 -12.90 18.62
N LYS A 19 -3.71 -13.75 17.69
CA LYS A 19 -2.92 -14.12 16.50
C LYS A 19 -2.80 -12.97 15.47
N TYR A 20 -3.67 -11.96 15.53
CA TYR A 20 -3.70 -10.83 14.60
C TYR A 20 -3.23 -9.51 15.21
N ILE A 21 -2.76 -9.53 16.48
CA ILE A 21 -2.18 -8.36 17.14
C ILE A 21 -0.86 -8.00 16.47
N GLY A 22 -0.73 -6.74 16.04
CA GLY A 22 0.51 -6.18 15.51
C GLY A 22 0.64 -6.13 14.00
N MET A 23 -0.37 -6.57 13.21
CA MET A 23 -0.34 -6.34 11.77
C MET A 23 -0.51 -4.85 11.46
N LYS A 24 0.34 -4.36 10.54
CA LYS A 24 0.41 -2.94 10.20
C LYS A 24 0.39 -2.68 8.70
N VAL A 25 -0.42 -1.72 8.28
CA VAL A 25 -0.46 -1.22 6.91
C VAL A 25 0.09 0.20 6.86
N LEU A 26 1.06 0.45 5.97
CA LEU A 26 1.55 1.78 5.67
C LEU A 26 0.74 2.39 4.54
N LEU A 27 0.07 3.51 4.80
CA LEU A 27 -0.64 4.30 3.80
C LEU A 27 0.20 5.52 3.44
N ILE A 28 0.65 5.63 2.20
CA ILE A 28 1.47 6.75 1.73
C ILE A 28 0.58 7.80 1.08
N ASN A 29 0.53 8.99 1.67
CA ASN A 29 -0.12 10.14 1.06
C ASN A 29 0.86 10.88 0.13
N GLY A 30 0.80 10.54 -1.16
CA GLY A 30 1.62 11.12 -2.23
C GLY A 30 1.10 12.47 -2.76
N SER A 31 0.19 13.12 -2.05
CA SER A 31 -0.32 14.45 -2.40
C SER A 31 0.59 15.55 -1.85
N PRO A 32 0.82 16.65 -2.58
CA PRO A 32 1.48 17.85 -2.03
C PRO A 32 0.62 18.54 -0.95
N ARG A 33 -0.68 18.25 -0.89
CA ARG A 33 -1.58 18.73 0.16
C ARG A 33 -1.69 17.70 1.27
N LYS A 34 -1.32 18.09 2.49
CA LYS A 34 -1.29 17.19 3.64
C LYS A 34 -2.67 16.58 3.94
N GLU A 35 -3.71 17.39 3.96
CA GLU A 35 -5.08 17.03 4.34
C GLU A 35 -6.07 17.15 3.16
N GLY A 36 -5.56 17.05 1.90
CA GLY A 36 -6.39 17.10 0.70
C GLY A 36 -7.19 15.80 0.47
N ASN A 37 -7.86 15.73 -0.67
CA ASN A 37 -8.74 14.62 -1.03
C ASN A 37 -8.06 13.23 -1.02
N THR A 38 -6.76 13.16 -1.33
CA THR A 38 -6.00 11.90 -1.22
C THR A 38 -5.90 11.45 0.25
N TYR A 39 -5.64 12.38 1.16
CA TYR A 39 -5.65 12.10 2.59
C TYR A 39 -7.03 11.63 3.06
N THR A 40 -8.10 12.29 2.62
CA THR A 40 -9.49 11.90 2.95
C THR A 40 -9.77 10.45 2.53
N ALA A 41 -9.41 10.07 1.30
CA ALA A 41 -9.59 8.71 0.82
C ALA A 41 -8.77 7.69 1.62
N LEU A 42 -7.49 7.98 1.88
CA LEU A 42 -6.63 7.12 2.69
C LEU A 42 -7.10 7.02 4.15
N SER A 43 -7.62 8.10 4.72
CA SER A 43 -8.17 8.11 6.09
C SER A 43 -9.42 7.23 6.22
N GLU A 44 -10.23 7.16 5.15
CA GLU A 44 -11.36 6.23 5.12
C GLU A 44 -10.90 4.77 5.14
N ALA A 45 -9.89 4.43 4.32
CA ALA A 45 -9.29 3.11 4.32
C ALA A 45 -8.62 2.79 5.67
N ALA A 46 -7.88 3.75 6.26
CA ALA A 46 -7.22 3.59 7.55
C ALA A 46 -8.23 3.29 8.67
N ARG A 47 -9.30 4.07 8.78
CA ARG A 47 -10.37 3.82 9.76
C ARG A 47 -11.00 2.43 9.62
N GLN A 48 -11.17 1.96 8.40
CA GLN A 48 -11.72 0.62 8.17
C GLN A 48 -10.71 -0.48 8.51
N LEU A 49 -9.41 -0.29 8.24
CA LEU A 49 -8.35 -1.19 8.69
C LEU A 49 -8.32 -1.31 10.21
N GLU A 50 -8.34 -0.18 10.91
CA GLU A 50 -8.38 -0.13 12.39
C GLU A 50 -9.63 -0.83 12.94
N LYS A 51 -10.80 -0.61 12.34
CA LYS A 51 -12.04 -1.33 12.68
C LYS A 51 -11.90 -2.85 12.52
N ASN A 52 -11.07 -3.28 11.56
CA ASN A 52 -10.79 -4.69 11.31
C ASN A 52 -9.65 -5.25 12.19
N GLY A 53 -9.10 -4.44 13.11
CA GLY A 53 -8.02 -4.81 14.02
C GLY A 53 -6.63 -4.77 13.41
N ILE A 54 -6.43 -4.00 12.34
CA ILE A 54 -5.14 -3.79 11.66
C ILE A 54 -4.65 -2.37 11.94
N GLU A 55 -3.42 -2.22 12.43
CA GLU A 55 -2.81 -0.90 12.62
C GLU A 55 -2.62 -0.20 11.27
N ALA A 56 -2.98 1.08 11.20
CA ALA A 56 -2.89 1.87 9.98
C ALA A 56 -2.10 3.15 10.23
N GLU A 57 -0.97 3.31 9.53
CA GLU A 57 -0.16 4.52 9.59
C GLU A 57 -0.24 5.30 8.28
N ILE A 58 -0.70 6.56 8.32
CA ILE A 58 -0.65 7.45 7.16
C ILE A 58 0.62 8.28 7.21
N LEU A 59 1.52 8.07 6.25
CA LEU A 59 2.73 8.86 6.06
C LEU A 59 2.52 9.85 4.91
N TRP A 60 2.61 11.13 5.21
CA TRP A 60 2.61 12.19 4.19
C TRP A 60 4.03 12.45 3.69
N ILE A 61 4.23 12.42 2.36
CA ILE A 61 5.56 12.59 1.75
C ILE A 61 6.08 14.04 1.76
N GLY A 62 5.25 14.98 2.16
CA GLY A 62 5.64 16.39 2.26
C GLY A 62 5.59 17.15 0.93
N THR A 63 6.10 18.38 0.96
CA THR A 63 6.24 19.26 -0.21
C THR A 63 7.69 19.41 -0.65
N LYS A 64 8.65 18.84 0.09
CA LYS A 64 10.06 18.82 -0.30
C LYS A 64 10.21 17.98 -1.56
N ALA A 65 11.05 18.43 -2.50
CA ALA A 65 11.28 17.69 -3.73
C ALA A 65 11.75 16.26 -3.46
N VAL A 66 11.10 15.29 -4.09
CA VAL A 66 11.53 13.90 -4.10
C VAL A 66 12.25 13.64 -5.41
N ARG A 67 13.52 13.23 -5.32
CA ARG A 67 14.35 12.91 -6.47
C ARG A 67 13.87 11.61 -7.13
N GLY A 68 13.83 11.56 -8.46
CA GLY A 68 13.68 10.32 -9.23
C GLY A 68 14.90 9.40 -9.11
N CYS A 69 14.73 8.12 -9.40
CA CYS A 69 15.84 7.18 -9.47
C CYS A 69 16.77 7.53 -10.66
N ILE A 70 18.07 7.66 -10.40
CA ILE A 70 19.09 7.93 -11.44
C ILE A 70 19.87 6.66 -11.84
N ALA A 71 19.38 5.49 -11.44
CA ALA A 71 19.99 4.19 -11.77
C ALA A 71 21.49 4.07 -11.43
N CYS A 72 21.98 4.75 -10.39
CA CYS A 72 23.39 4.78 -10.01
C CYS A 72 23.94 3.45 -9.47
N GLY A 73 23.08 2.46 -9.19
CA GLY A 73 23.48 1.14 -8.68
C GLY A 73 23.93 1.08 -7.21
N LYS A 74 24.20 2.22 -6.56
CA LYS A 74 24.79 2.27 -5.21
C LYS A 74 23.96 1.56 -4.13
N CYS A 75 22.63 1.50 -4.26
CA CYS A 75 21.78 0.75 -3.32
C CYS A 75 22.13 -0.76 -3.32
N ARG A 76 22.57 -1.33 -4.45
CA ARG A 76 23.03 -2.73 -4.52
C ARG A 76 24.40 -2.91 -3.87
N GLU A 77 25.31 -1.94 -4.06
CA GLU A 77 26.63 -1.95 -3.44
C GLU A 77 26.55 -1.84 -1.91
N LEU A 78 25.59 -1.08 -1.40
CA LEU A 78 25.37 -0.94 0.05
C LEU A 78 24.89 -2.25 0.72
N GLY A 79 24.36 -3.19 -0.05
CA GLY A 79 23.86 -4.47 0.46
C GLY A 79 22.75 -4.34 1.51
N LYS A 80 22.07 -3.18 1.56
CA LYS A 80 20.98 -2.85 2.46
C LYS A 80 19.79 -2.36 1.63
N ASN A 81 18.58 -2.56 2.15
CA ASN A 81 17.36 -2.03 1.52
C ASN A 81 17.29 -0.50 1.70
N ARG A 82 18.21 0.23 1.07
CA ARG A 82 18.37 1.67 1.27
C ARG A 82 18.87 2.35 0.00
N CYS A 83 18.27 3.50 -0.35
CA CYS A 83 18.83 4.38 -1.36
C CYS A 83 20.08 5.09 -0.83
N ALA A 84 21.09 5.29 -1.68
CA ALA A 84 22.30 6.02 -1.32
C ALA A 84 22.06 7.53 -1.09
N PHE A 85 20.96 8.07 -1.61
CA PHE A 85 20.55 9.44 -1.37
C PHE A 85 19.59 9.50 -0.20
N ASP A 86 19.89 10.36 0.77
CA ASP A 86 19.16 10.50 2.04
C ASP A 86 18.65 11.93 2.26
N ASP A 87 18.43 12.65 1.17
CA ASP A 87 18.03 14.05 1.17
C ASP A 87 16.50 14.27 1.09
N ASP A 88 15.71 13.19 1.06
CA ASP A 88 14.25 13.20 1.02
C ASP A 88 13.62 12.02 1.80
N VAL A 89 12.29 11.86 1.69
CA VAL A 89 11.50 10.89 2.46
C VAL A 89 11.72 9.42 2.06
N THR A 90 12.44 9.12 0.99
CA THR A 90 12.50 7.77 0.39
C THR A 90 13.00 6.72 1.37
N ASN A 91 14.11 6.98 2.06
CA ASN A 91 14.65 6.00 3.02
C ASN A 91 13.75 5.80 4.22
N THR A 92 13.10 6.85 4.71
CA THR A 92 12.07 6.73 5.76
C THR A 92 10.93 5.81 5.35
N VAL A 93 10.47 5.90 4.08
CA VAL A 93 9.42 5.01 3.56
C VAL A 93 9.92 3.56 3.49
N ILE A 94 11.15 3.34 3.02
CA ILE A 94 11.75 1.99 2.94
C ILE A 94 11.83 1.37 4.35
N GLU A 95 12.36 2.09 5.32
CA GLU A 95 12.49 1.65 6.72
C GLU A 95 11.12 1.29 7.33
N LYS A 96 10.10 2.11 7.08
CA LYS A 96 8.74 1.82 7.54
C LYS A 96 8.15 0.59 6.85
N MET A 97 8.38 0.43 5.55
CA MET A 97 7.90 -0.74 4.82
C MET A 97 8.54 -2.05 5.26
N GLU A 98 9.77 -2.04 5.77
CA GLU A 98 10.39 -3.25 6.33
C GLU A 98 9.60 -3.79 7.53
N THR A 99 9.03 -2.90 8.33
CA THR A 99 8.27 -3.24 9.55
C THR A 99 6.76 -3.33 9.35
N CYS A 100 6.24 -2.97 8.17
CA CYS A 100 4.82 -3.08 7.84
C CYS A 100 4.54 -4.37 7.04
N ASP A 101 3.31 -4.86 7.14
CA ASP A 101 2.86 -6.07 6.46
C ASP A 101 2.30 -5.80 5.06
N ALA A 102 1.81 -4.58 4.81
CA ALA A 102 1.26 -4.16 3.52
C ALA A 102 1.41 -2.66 3.29
N ILE A 103 1.16 -2.22 2.05
CA ILE A 103 1.23 -0.82 1.63
C ILE A 103 0.02 -0.39 0.81
N ILE A 104 -0.44 0.84 1.03
CA ILE A 104 -1.40 1.53 0.16
C ILE A 104 -0.77 2.85 -0.28
N LEU A 105 -0.50 3.02 -1.58
CA LEU A 105 0.01 4.27 -2.13
C LEU A 105 -1.13 5.11 -2.73
N GLY A 106 -1.42 6.25 -2.14
CA GLY A 106 -2.39 7.21 -2.63
C GLY A 106 -1.73 8.39 -3.36
N ALA A 107 -2.26 8.78 -4.52
CA ALA A 107 -1.79 9.97 -5.24
C ALA A 107 -2.93 10.72 -5.94
N PRO A 108 -2.84 12.07 -6.01
CA PRO A 108 -3.73 12.84 -6.85
C PRO A 108 -3.32 12.72 -8.32
N VAL A 109 -4.28 12.96 -9.20
CA VAL A 109 -4.08 12.92 -10.65
C VAL A 109 -3.77 14.31 -11.18
N TYR A 110 -2.63 14.45 -11.85
CA TYR A 110 -2.21 15.65 -12.58
C TYR A 110 -1.93 15.30 -14.04
N TYR A 111 -2.64 15.96 -14.96
CA TYR A 111 -2.47 15.73 -16.41
C TYR A 111 -2.59 14.25 -16.83
N GLY A 112 -3.51 13.50 -16.20
CA GLY A 112 -3.71 12.09 -16.48
C GLY A 112 -2.68 11.13 -15.86
N GLN A 113 -1.75 11.64 -15.06
CA GLN A 113 -0.70 10.88 -14.38
C GLN A 113 -0.78 11.08 -12.86
N PRO A 114 -0.21 10.17 -12.06
CA PRO A 114 -0.03 10.43 -10.63
C PRO A 114 0.87 11.65 -10.40
N ALA A 115 0.74 12.30 -9.27
CA ALA A 115 1.67 13.36 -8.87
C ALA A 115 3.13 12.88 -9.00
N ALA A 116 3.97 13.68 -9.66
CA ALA A 116 5.35 13.30 -10.00
C ALA A 116 6.18 12.87 -8.78
N GLN A 117 5.98 13.52 -7.63
CA GLN A 117 6.67 13.15 -6.39
C GLN A 117 6.31 11.74 -5.90
N ALA A 118 5.04 11.32 -6.03
CA ALA A 118 4.61 9.97 -5.68
C ALA A 118 5.27 8.93 -6.61
N MET A 119 5.37 9.21 -7.91
CA MET A 119 6.06 8.35 -8.87
C MET A 119 7.57 8.27 -8.59
N ALA A 120 8.21 9.40 -8.32
CA ALA A 120 9.64 9.46 -8.00
C ALA A 120 9.97 8.66 -6.74
N LEU A 121 9.14 8.81 -5.70
CA LEU A 121 9.23 8.00 -4.48
C LEU A 121 9.07 6.52 -4.80
N GLN A 122 8.02 6.13 -5.51
CA GLN A 122 7.72 4.74 -5.81
C GLN A 122 8.86 4.07 -6.57
N GLN A 123 9.40 4.71 -7.61
CA GLN A 123 10.54 4.20 -8.37
C GLN A 123 11.75 3.95 -7.48
N ARG A 124 12.10 4.90 -6.61
CA ARG A 124 13.27 4.77 -5.74
C ARG A 124 13.07 3.76 -4.62
N MET A 125 11.93 3.79 -3.94
CA MET A 125 11.70 2.85 -2.84
C MET A 125 11.66 1.40 -3.33
N LEU A 126 11.07 1.15 -4.50
CA LEU A 126 11.01 -0.21 -5.06
C LEU A 126 12.36 -0.64 -5.65
N TYR A 127 13.12 0.26 -6.29
CA TYR A 127 14.44 -0.09 -6.81
C TYR A 127 15.46 -0.37 -5.70
N ALA A 128 15.39 0.34 -4.59
CA ALA A 128 16.31 0.18 -3.46
C ALA A 128 15.86 -0.86 -2.44
N GLY A 129 14.55 -0.98 -2.17
CA GLY A 129 13.97 -1.80 -1.12
C GLY A 129 13.08 -2.95 -1.61
N GLY A 130 12.82 -3.05 -2.93
CA GLY A 130 11.80 -3.94 -3.47
C GLY A 130 11.96 -5.42 -3.12
N GLN A 131 13.17 -5.90 -2.88
CA GLN A 131 13.40 -7.28 -2.44
C GLN A 131 12.81 -7.56 -1.04
N ALA A 132 12.92 -6.60 -0.11
CA ALA A 132 12.34 -6.71 1.21
C ALA A 132 10.80 -6.61 1.21
N PHE A 133 10.21 -6.15 0.11
CA PHE A 133 8.76 -5.95 -0.01
C PHE A 133 8.07 -7.10 -0.74
N GLN A 134 8.82 -8.03 -1.34
CA GLN A 134 8.23 -9.18 -2.05
C GLN A 134 7.26 -9.94 -1.17
N GLY A 135 6.12 -10.33 -1.75
CA GLY A 135 5.06 -11.04 -1.07
C GLY A 135 4.17 -10.17 -0.18
N LYS A 136 4.56 -8.94 0.17
CA LYS A 136 3.70 -8.04 0.93
C LYS A 136 2.58 -7.51 0.04
N PRO A 137 1.30 -7.55 0.48
CA PRO A 137 0.19 -7.00 -0.26
C PRO A 137 0.35 -5.50 -0.53
N ALA A 138 -0.02 -5.09 -1.73
CA ALA A 138 0.04 -3.69 -2.13
C ALA A 138 -1.28 -3.24 -2.76
N ALA A 139 -1.62 -1.98 -2.60
CA ALA A 139 -2.72 -1.34 -3.30
C ALA A 139 -2.38 0.09 -3.67
N VAL A 140 -3.11 0.62 -4.64
CA VAL A 140 -3.01 2.03 -5.03
C VAL A 140 -4.38 2.70 -4.97
N VAL A 141 -4.37 3.99 -4.65
CA VAL A 141 -5.55 4.85 -4.61
C VAL A 141 -5.28 6.09 -5.44
N THR A 142 -6.13 6.41 -6.39
CA THR A 142 -6.02 7.65 -7.16
C THR A 142 -7.19 8.57 -6.91
N VAL A 143 -6.91 9.86 -6.81
CA VAL A 143 -7.93 10.86 -6.54
C VAL A 143 -7.86 11.95 -7.60
N CYS A 144 -8.98 12.23 -8.24
CA CYS A 144 -9.02 13.26 -9.27
C CYS A 144 -10.32 14.09 -9.19
N ARG A 145 -10.30 15.22 -9.90
CA ARG A 145 -11.50 16.02 -10.05
C ARG A 145 -12.51 15.38 -11.03
N ARG A 146 -12.02 14.80 -12.15
CA ARG A 146 -12.88 14.31 -13.22
C ARG A 146 -12.27 13.18 -14.06
N GLY A 147 -11.17 13.41 -14.75
CA GLY A 147 -10.58 12.47 -15.71
C GLY A 147 -9.14 12.09 -15.39
N GLY A 148 -8.64 11.01 -16.02
CA GLY A 148 -7.26 10.56 -15.93
C GLY A 148 -6.97 9.61 -14.76
N ALA A 149 -7.96 9.30 -13.91
CA ALA A 149 -7.75 8.44 -12.75
C ALA A 149 -7.36 7.02 -13.13
N SER A 150 -7.97 6.42 -14.15
CA SER A 150 -7.67 5.05 -14.58
C SER A 150 -6.24 4.89 -15.10
N ALA A 151 -5.75 5.87 -15.88
CA ALA A 151 -4.36 5.87 -16.35
C ALA A 151 -3.37 6.01 -15.20
N ALA A 152 -3.62 6.94 -14.29
CA ALA A 152 -2.81 7.12 -13.10
C ALA A 152 -2.84 5.89 -12.18
N PHE A 153 -3.99 5.24 -12.04
CA PHE A 153 -4.16 4.01 -11.26
C PHE A 153 -3.27 2.89 -11.82
N GLN A 154 -3.33 2.63 -13.11
CA GLN A 154 -2.49 1.62 -13.75
C GLN A 154 -0.99 1.95 -13.61
N THR A 155 -0.60 3.21 -13.82
CA THR A 155 0.79 3.65 -13.69
C THR A 155 1.36 3.36 -12.31
N LEU A 156 0.59 3.59 -11.22
CA LEU A 156 1.04 3.29 -9.86
C LEU A 156 1.02 1.80 -9.53
N GLN A 157 0.13 1.02 -10.15
CA GLN A 157 -0.03 -0.39 -9.80
C GLN A 157 1.07 -1.27 -10.39
N MET A 158 1.48 -1.02 -11.64
CA MET A 158 2.46 -1.84 -12.36
C MET A 158 3.79 -2.04 -11.62
N PRO A 159 4.41 -1.02 -10.99
CA PRO A 159 5.67 -1.21 -10.29
C PRO A 159 5.58 -2.19 -9.10
N PHE A 160 4.46 -2.25 -8.41
CA PHE A 160 4.25 -3.23 -7.34
C PHE A 160 4.17 -4.66 -7.89
N GLN A 161 3.49 -4.86 -9.01
CA GLN A 161 3.43 -6.16 -9.69
C GLN A 161 4.83 -6.64 -10.10
N MET A 162 5.67 -5.75 -10.65
CA MET A 162 7.05 -6.06 -11.02
C MET A 162 7.89 -6.49 -9.80
N CYS A 163 7.58 -6.00 -8.62
CA CYS A 163 8.25 -6.37 -7.37
C CYS A 163 7.64 -7.60 -6.69
N ASN A 164 6.87 -8.42 -7.40
CA ASN A 164 6.20 -9.62 -6.85
C ASN A 164 5.38 -9.32 -5.59
N MET A 165 4.67 -8.19 -5.59
CA MET A 165 3.76 -7.80 -4.53
C MET A 165 2.32 -8.08 -4.96
N PRO A 166 1.56 -8.92 -4.23
CA PRO A 166 0.16 -9.20 -4.54
C PRO A 166 -0.68 -7.91 -4.50
N ILE A 167 -1.46 -7.69 -5.56
CA ILE A 167 -2.31 -6.50 -5.64
C ILE A 167 -3.66 -6.76 -5.00
N VAL A 168 -4.00 -5.95 -4.01
CA VAL A 168 -5.30 -6.00 -3.35
C VAL A 168 -6.30 -5.13 -4.11
N THR A 169 -7.42 -5.75 -4.46
CA THR A 169 -8.53 -5.10 -5.16
C THR A 169 -9.65 -4.72 -4.18
N SER A 170 -10.56 -3.87 -4.62
CA SER A 170 -11.82 -3.58 -3.94
C SER A 170 -13.00 -4.12 -4.77
N GLN A 171 -14.14 -3.47 -4.68
CA GLN A 171 -15.33 -3.76 -5.51
C GLN A 171 -15.28 -3.10 -6.90
N TYR A 172 -14.40 -2.10 -7.08
CA TYR A 172 -14.16 -1.36 -8.30
C TYR A 172 -12.70 -0.87 -8.32
N TRP A 173 -12.28 -0.04 -9.28
CA TRP A 173 -10.97 0.61 -9.21
C TRP A 173 -10.91 1.55 -8.01
N ASN A 174 -9.79 1.57 -7.30
CA ASN A 174 -9.62 2.38 -6.09
C ASN A 174 -9.47 3.86 -6.45
N ILE A 175 -10.53 4.48 -6.88
CA ILE A 175 -10.63 5.86 -7.33
C ILE A 175 -11.61 6.61 -6.42
N ALA A 176 -11.27 7.85 -6.08
CA ALA A 176 -12.20 8.77 -5.46
C ALA A 176 -12.15 10.13 -6.17
N TYR A 177 -13.26 10.85 -6.11
CA TYR A 177 -13.43 12.12 -6.81
C TYR A 177 -13.55 13.28 -5.81
N GLY A 178 -12.88 14.39 -6.11
CA GLY A 178 -12.99 15.62 -5.34
C GLY A 178 -12.13 16.73 -5.93
N ARG A 179 -12.63 17.98 -5.91
CA ARG A 179 -11.93 19.18 -6.40
C ARG A 179 -11.36 19.99 -5.25
N THR A 180 -12.23 20.40 -4.34
CA THR A 180 -11.88 21.18 -3.16
C THR A 180 -11.45 20.25 -2.04
N GLU A 181 -10.73 20.77 -1.06
CA GLU A 181 -10.22 20.02 0.08
C GLU A 181 -11.37 19.32 0.83
N GLY A 182 -11.17 18.06 1.17
CA GLY A 182 -12.16 17.23 1.85
C GLY A 182 -13.37 16.81 1.01
N GLN A 183 -13.54 17.31 -0.22
CA GLN A 183 -14.74 17.05 -1.03
C GLN A 183 -14.93 15.57 -1.36
N SER A 184 -13.84 14.79 -1.43
CA SER A 184 -13.95 13.33 -1.69
C SER A 184 -14.72 12.58 -0.61
N ALA A 185 -14.89 13.13 0.60
CA ALA A 185 -15.76 12.55 1.63
C ALA A 185 -17.24 12.44 1.17
N HIS A 186 -17.66 13.24 0.20
CA HIS A 186 -19.00 13.21 -0.40
C HIS A 186 -19.11 12.26 -1.60
N ASP A 187 -18.00 11.69 -2.06
CA ASP A 187 -18.01 10.62 -3.05
C ASP A 187 -18.37 9.28 -2.37
N THR A 188 -19.68 9.01 -2.33
CA THR A 188 -20.22 7.85 -1.62
C THR A 188 -19.65 6.53 -2.12
N GLU A 189 -19.55 6.35 -3.44
CA GLU A 189 -18.98 5.14 -4.05
C GLU A 189 -17.47 5.05 -3.83
N GLY A 190 -16.74 6.16 -3.98
CA GLY A 190 -15.33 6.23 -3.71
C GLY A 190 -15.01 5.87 -2.25
N MET A 191 -15.73 6.41 -1.29
CA MET A 191 -15.54 6.07 0.14
C MET A 191 -15.93 4.61 0.43
N GLN A 192 -16.97 4.08 -0.19
CA GLN A 192 -17.32 2.66 -0.08
C GLN A 192 -16.20 1.77 -0.66
N THR A 193 -15.62 2.18 -1.78
CA THR A 193 -14.49 1.50 -2.41
C THR A 193 -13.26 1.48 -1.50
N MET A 194 -12.95 2.57 -0.79
CA MET A 194 -11.87 2.61 0.20
C MET A 194 -12.12 1.66 1.36
N ARG A 195 -13.33 1.58 1.88
CA ARG A 195 -13.68 0.61 2.94
C ARG A 195 -13.55 -0.82 2.45
N ARG A 196 -14.05 -1.12 1.24
CA ARG A 196 -13.93 -2.47 0.67
C ARG A 196 -12.47 -2.86 0.40
N LEU A 197 -11.62 -1.92 -0.05
CA LEU A 197 -10.20 -2.14 -0.18
C LEU A 197 -9.56 -2.56 1.15
N ALA A 198 -9.89 -1.83 2.22
CA ALA A 198 -9.41 -2.12 3.56
C ALA A 198 -9.90 -3.47 4.09
N ASP A 199 -11.16 -3.83 3.82
CA ASP A 199 -11.71 -5.15 4.17
C ASP A 199 -10.94 -6.28 3.46
N ASN A 200 -10.72 -6.15 2.14
CA ASN A 200 -10.01 -7.16 1.36
C ASN A 200 -8.53 -7.26 1.78
N MET A 201 -7.87 -6.13 2.06
CA MET A 201 -6.52 -6.10 2.62
C MET A 201 -6.46 -6.83 3.96
N SER A 202 -7.41 -6.56 4.85
CA SER A 202 -7.49 -7.21 6.16
C SER A 202 -7.68 -8.73 6.05
N VAL A 203 -8.54 -9.18 5.13
CA VAL A 203 -8.74 -10.61 4.87
C VAL A 203 -7.44 -11.25 4.38
N MET A 204 -6.76 -10.64 3.40
CA MET A 204 -5.51 -11.17 2.85
C MET A 204 -4.42 -11.25 3.93
N LEU A 205 -4.23 -10.22 4.73
CA LEU A 205 -3.26 -10.22 5.83
C LEU A 205 -3.56 -11.31 6.85
N LYS A 206 -4.83 -11.47 7.24
CA LYS A 206 -5.26 -12.52 8.17
C LYS A 206 -5.04 -13.92 7.59
N MET A 207 -5.26 -14.12 6.29
CA MET A 207 -4.94 -15.38 5.60
C MET A 207 -3.43 -15.66 5.63
N TYR A 208 -2.59 -14.66 5.36
CA TYR A 208 -1.13 -14.81 5.42
C TYR A 208 -0.65 -15.17 6.83
N ALA A 209 -1.21 -14.55 7.87
CA ALA A 209 -0.87 -14.86 9.26
C ALA A 209 -1.24 -16.28 9.68
N THR A 210 -2.12 -16.99 8.95
CA THR A 210 -2.42 -18.40 9.27
C THR A 210 -1.23 -19.32 9.04
N GLY A 211 -0.29 -18.95 8.15
CA GLY A 211 0.92 -19.73 7.82
C GLY A 211 0.64 -21.12 7.25
N LYS A 212 -0.55 -21.35 6.69
CA LYS A 212 -0.96 -22.68 6.19
C LYS A 212 -0.50 -23.02 4.77
N ALA A 213 -0.01 -22.02 4.03
CA ALA A 213 0.50 -22.23 2.68
C ALA A 213 1.99 -22.53 2.71
N GLU A 214 2.40 -23.65 2.14
CA GLU A 214 3.79 -23.94 1.86
C GLU A 214 4.27 -23.05 0.72
N GLN A 215 5.47 -22.49 0.85
CA GLN A 215 6.08 -21.73 -0.22
C GLN A 215 6.64 -22.71 -1.26
N PRO A 216 6.27 -22.60 -2.54
CA PRO A 216 6.86 -23.44 -3.58
C PRO A 216 8.34 -23.10 -3.76
N GLU A 217 9.09 -24.05 -4.33
CA GLU A 217 10.46 -23.80 -4.76
C GLU A 217 10.46 -22.67 -5.80
N ILE A 218 11.30 -21.68 -5.58
CA ILE A 218 11.42 -20.52 -6.49
C ILE A 218 12.46 -20.87 -7.54
N GLU A 219 12.04 -20.98 -8.79
CA GLU A 219 12.94 -21.15 -9.93
C GLU A 219 13.90 -19.96 -10.02
N PRO A 220 15.22 -20.20 -10.26
CA PRO A 220 16.17 -19.12 -10.49
C PRO A 220 15.73 -18.24 -11.66
N TRP A 221 15.74 -16.94 -11.45
CA TRP A 221 15.36 -15.99 -12.50
C TRP A 221 16.35 -16.03 -13.67
N ALA A 222 15.84 -16.33 -14.85
CA ALA A 222 16.59 -16.33 -16.12
C ALA A 222 16.24 -15.07 -16.92
N PRO A 223 16.92 -13.94 -16.67
CA PRO A 223 16.64 -12.69 -17.37
C PRO A 223 16.98 -12.80 -18.85
N MET A 224 16.05 -12.39 -19.71
CA MET A 224 16.25 -12.31 -21.13
C MET A 224 16.53 -10.87 -21.56
N HIS A 225 17.48 -10.67 -22.45
CA HIS A 225 17.67 -9.43 -23.19
C HIS A 225 17.78 -9.72 -24.69
N PHE A 226 17.31 -8.81 -25.51
CA PHE A 226 17.19 -9.01 -26.96
C PHE A 226 18.50 -8.69 -27.73
N ILE A 227 19.50 -8.14 -27.07
CA ILE A 227 20.81 -7.81 -27.67
C ILE A 227 21.78 -8.92 -27.27
N ARG A 228 22.30 -9.62 -28.27
CA ARG A 228 23.30 -10.70 -28.13
C ARG A 228 24.65 -10.22 -28.67
#